data_71ffbdc4362df17427242c0096e4c69b
#
_entry.id   71ffbdc4362df17427242c0096e4c69b
#
_cell.length_a   1.000
_cell.length_b   1.000
_cell.length_c   1.000
_cell.angle_alpha   90.00
_cell.angle_beta   90.00
_cell.angle_gamma   90.00
#
_symmetry.space_group_name_H-M   'P 1'
#
loop_
_entity.id
_entity.type
_entity.pdbx_description
1 polymer ?
#
loop_
_entity_poly.entity_id
_entity_poly.type
_entity_poly.pdbx_seq_one_letter_code
_entity_poly.pdbx_strand_id
1 'polypeptide(L)'
;MSINLVPMPNEFHTDYKLFFRRNILESITVEYDSEYSAEEYSIVIDDKGAAVKCSTKAGENCAHQTLRQLEFGYSGNIPYLTIHDKPAFSHRGFLIDCCRHFFTVEELKKMIDAAALFKFNKFHWHLTEDQGWRMEIKKYPLLTEKGSQRPYSNFGRYYDSKPYGGFYTQEEMKDIVEYCRKKSIDVIPEIEIPGHSSACLHAYPHLSCTGKEVPVRTHAGIFKDILCAGKEEVYEFLFNVIDEMTAIFPGEYIHIGGDEAPKDRWKECPHCNRKMREL
;
A
#
# COMPACT_ATOMS: atom_id res chain seq x y z
N MET A 1 25.51 26.41 -5.34
CA MET A 1 24.40 25.64 -5.96
C MET A 1 23.86 24.69 -4.93
N SER A 2 22.56 24.54 -4.81
CA SER A 2 21.95 23.53 -3.94
C SER A 2 21.85 22.22 -4.70
N ILE A 3 22.13 21.10 -4.04
CA ILE A 3 21.86 19.78 -4.58
C ILE A 3 20.35 19.55 -4.54
N ASN A 4 19.75 19.07 -5.64
CA ASN A 4 18.30 18.85 -5.74
C ASN A 4 17.97 17.39 -5.40
N LEU A 5 17.96 17.07 -4.12
CA LEU A 5 17.57 15.75 -3.58
C LEU A 5 16.36 15.89 -2.66
N VAL A 6 15.44 14.94 -2.73
CA VAL A 6 14.25 14.86 -1.87
C VAL A 6 14.08 13.41 -1.39
N PRO A 7 14.08 13.18 -0.08
CA PRO A 7 14.47 14.11 0.98
C PRO A 7 15.95 14.55 0.87
N MET A 8 16.27 15.70 1.45
CA MET A 8 17.65 16.16 1.55
C MET A 8 18.43 15.19 2.46
N PRO A 9 19.63 14.76 2.05
CA PRO A 9 20.46 13.89 2.90
C PRO A 9 20.94 14.61 4.15
N ASN A 10 21.23 13.84 5.20
CA ASN A 10 21.72 14.36 6.47
C ASN A 10 23.01 15.16 6.31
N GLU A 11 23.94 14.60 5.54
CA GLU A 11 25.23 15.24 5.25
C GLU A 11 25.59 15.07 3.79
N PHE A 12 26.11 16.13 3.17
CA PHE A 12 26.72 16.06 1.85
C PHE A 12 27.82 17.09 1.70
N HIS A 13 28.86 16.72 0.95
CA HIS A 13 29.95 17.59 0.53
C HIS A 13 30.14 17.44 -0.97
N THR A 14 30.45 18.53 -1.65
CA THR A 14 30.69 18.49 -3.09
C THR A 14 31.82 19.41 -3.48
N ASP A 15 32.65 18.95 -4.43
CA ASP A 15 33.60 19.80 -5.16
C ASP A 15 33.05 20.07 -6.56
N TYR A 16 32.41 21.23 -6.74
CA TYR A 16 31.85 21.66 -8.03
C TYR A 16 32.92 21.92 -9.12
N LYS A 17 34.19 21.59 -8.93
CA LYS A 17 35.22 21.72 -9.94
C LYS A 17 35.40 20.45 -10.76
N LEU A 18 35.09 19.30 -10.21
CA LEU A 18 35.23 17.97 -10.83
C LEU A 18 33.84 17.33 -11.02
N PHE A 19 33.68 16.66 -12.17
CA PHE A 19 32.40 16.06 -12.55
C PHE A 19 32.58 14.66 -13.12
N PHE A 20 31.71 13.73 -12.68
CA PHE A 20 31.49 12.45 -13.33
C PHE A 20 30.57 12.68 -14.55
N ARG A 21 30.98 12.20 -15.73
CA ARG A 21 30.34 12.55 -17.01
C ARG A 21 29.85 11.32 -17.78
N ARG A 22 29.28 10.36 -17.10
CA ARG A 22 28.66 9.14 -17.65
C ARG A 22 27.40 8.85 -16.88
N ASN A 23 26.60 7.86 -17.31
CA ASN A 23 25.49 7.37 -16.54
C ASN A 23 26.00 6.77 -15.22
N ILE A 24 25.67 7.38 -14.09
CA ILE A 24 26.16 6.97 -12.79
C ILE A 24 25.58 5.58 -12.40
N LEU A 25 24.38 5.24 -12.88
CA LEU A 25 23.72 3.98 -12.56
C LEU A 25 24.40 2.76 -13.18
N GLU A 26 25.27 2.97 -14.18
CA GLU A 26 26.08 1.92 -14.81
C GLU A 26 27.48 1.77 -14.16
N SER A 27 27.80 2.58 -13.16
CA SER A 27 29.11 2.66 -12.52
C SER A 27 29.00 2.66 -11.00
N ILE A 28 28.18 1.73 -10.45
CA ILE A 28 27.95 1.60 -9.01
C ILE A 28 28.72 0.39 -8.48
N THR A 29 29.44 0.58 -7.38
CA THR A 29 29.99 -0.48 -6.55
C THR A 29 29.34 -0.45 -5.18
N VAL A 30 29.04 -1.61 -4.60
CA VAL A 30 28.39 -1.70 -3.28
C VAL A 30 29.27 -2.51 -2.34
N GLU A 31 29.52 -1.97 -1.17
CA GLU A 31 30.20 -2.63 -0.05
C GLU A 31 29.23 -2.72 1.14
N TYR A 32 29.09 -3.92 1.70
CA TYR A 32 28.27 -4.11 2.90
C TYR A 32 29.14 -4.02 4.15
N ASP A 33 28.74 -3.12 5.06
CA ASP A 33 29.43 -2.81 6.30
C ASP A 33 28.43 -2.82 7.46
N SER A 34 28.65 -3.71 8.42
CA SER A 34 27.75 -3.93 9.57
C SER A 34 27.69 -2.76 10.56
N GLU A 35 28.55 -1.77 10.43
CA GLU A 35 28.51 -0.57 11.29
C GLU A 35 27.34 0.37 10.92
N TYR A 36 26.82 0.26 9.70
CA TYR A 36 25.66 1.03 9.25
C TYR A 36 24.37 0.45 9.82
N SER A 37 23.41 1.31 10.17
CA SER A 37 22.05 0.86 10.49
C SER A 37 21.29 0.41 9.22
N ALA A 38 20.10 -0.21 9.39
CA ALA A 38 19.42 -0.94 8.32
C ALA A 38 19.15 -0.14 7.02
N GLU A 39 18.82 1.15 7.13
CA GLU A 39 18.53 2.00 5.97
C GLU A 39 19.56 3.11 5.77
N GLU A 40 20.65 3.09 6.55
CA GLU A 40 21.76 4.02 6.49
C GLU A 40 22.68 3.67 5.32
N TYR A 41 23.24 4.69 4.68
CA TYR A 41 24.15 4.52 3.57
C TYR A 41 25.09 5.71 3.43
N SER A 42 26.23 5.48 2.78
CA SER A 42 27.07 6.54 2.25
C SER A 42 27.30 6.34 0.75
N ILE A 43 27.56 7.44 0.06
CA ILE A 43 27.89 7.47 -1.36
C ILE A 43 29.12 8.35 -1.54
N VAL A 44 30.09 7.86 -2.31
CA VAL A 44 31.22 8.65 -2.82
C VAL A 44 31.18 8.60 -4.34
N ILE A 45 31.12 9.76 -4.99
CA ILE A 45 31.20 9.87 -6.46
C ILE A 45 32.54 10.51 -6.85
N ASP A 46 33.33 9.77 -7.64
CA ASP A 46 34.61 10.22 -8.18
C ASP A 46 34.74 9.86 -9.68
N ASP A 47 35.94 9.83 -10.22
CA ASP A 47 36.23 9.48 -11.61
C ASP A 47 35.92 8.01 -11.97
N LYS A 48 35.79 7.13 -10.99
CA LYS A 48 35.48 5.71 -11.17
C LYS A 48 33.96 5.43 -11.18
N GLY A 49 33.15 6.30 -10.59
CA GLY A 49 31.71 6.13 -10.46
C GLY A 49 31.23 6.38 -9.04
N ALA A 50 30.20 5.64 -8.62
CA ALA A 50 29.61 5.72 -7.28
C ALA A 50 30.03 4.50 -6.44
N ALA A 51 30.72 4.74 -5.34
CA ALA A 51 30.95 3.76 -4.29
C ALA A 51 29.88 3.94 -3.21
N VAL A 52 29.08 2.90 -2.96
CA VAL A 52 28.02 2.86 -1.95
C VAL A 52 28.48 1.97 -0.81
N LYS A 53 28.32 2.43 0.45
CA LYS A 53 28.43 1.60 1.65
C LYS A 53 27.11 1.59 2.40
N CYS A 54 26.67 0.41 2.86
CA CYS A 54 25.44 0.21 3.63
C CYS A 54 25.51 -1.14 4.35
N SER A 55 24.57 -1.43 5.26
CA SER A 55 24.56 -2.73 5.95
C SER A 55 23.55 -3.72 5.36
N THR A 56 22.53 -3.25 4.66
CA THR A 56 21.42 -4.07 4.17
C THR A 56 20.98 -3.70 2.76
N LYS A 57 20.13 -4.55 2.17
CA LYS A 57 19.47 -4.24 0.89
C LYS A 57 18.56 -3.00 0.96
N ALA A 58 18.01 -2.67 2.13
CA ALA A 58 17.22 -1.48 2.30
C ALA A 58 18.08 -0.20 2.22
N GLY A 59 19.25 -0.20 2.86
CA GLY A 59 20.23 0.89 2.73
C GLY A 59 20.74 1.04 1.28
N GLU A 60 21.05 -0.07 0.63
CA GLU A 60 21.42 -0.07 -0.80
C GLU A 60 20.30 0.53 -1.67
N ASN A 61 19.03 0.12 -1.45
CA ASN A 61 17.89 0.68 -2.17
C ASN A 61 17.74 2.20 -1.93
N CYS A 62 17.93 2.68 -0.70
CA CYS A 62 17.94 4.12 -0.39
C CYS A 62 19.04 4.87 -1.16
N ALA A 63 20.27 4.31 -1.19
CA ALA A 63 21.38 4.88 -1.95
C ALA A 63 21.08 4.92 -3.46
N HIS A 64 20.54 3.82 -4.01
CA HIS A 64 20.13 3.77 -5.42
C HIS A 64 19.09 4.85 -5.77
N GLN A 65 18.11 5.13 -4.91
CA GLN A 65 17.15 6.21 -5.19
C GLN A 65 17.83 7.58 -5.19
N THR A 66 18.77 7.81 -4.30
CA THR A 66 19.58 9.03 -4.30
C THR A 66 20.39 9.17 -5.60
N LEU A 67 21.03 8.11 -6.06
CA LEU A 67 21.78 8.11 -7.34
C LEU A 67 20.86 8.33 -8.54
N ARG A 68 19.64 7.77 -8.54
CA ARG A 68 18.64 8.03 -9.59
C ARG A 68 18.21 9.49 -9.62
N GLN A 69 18.00 10.13 -8.47
CA GLN A 69 17.66 11.55 -8.41
C GLN A 69 18.85 12.41 -8.90
N LEU A 70 20.07 12.05 -8.56
CA LEU A 70 21.28 12.75 -9.06
C LEU A 70 21.42 12.60 -10.58
N GLU A 71 21.27 11.40 -11.13
CA GLU A 71 21.31 11.14 -12.56
C GLU A 71 20.25 11.98 -13.31
N PHE A 72 19.02 11.97 -12.80
CA PHE A 72 17.92 12.73 -13.37
C PHE A 72 18.17 14.24 -13.28
N GLY A 73 18.64 14.75 -12.13
CA GLY A 73 18.82 16.16 -11.86
C GLY A 73 20.01 16.78 -12.58
N TYR A 74 21.06 16.00 -12.82
CA TYR A 74 22.30 16.47 -13.43
C TYR A 74 22.53 15.99 -14.87
N SER A 75 21.64 15.12 -15.39
CA SER A 75 21.69 14.61 -16.78
C SER A 75 23.07 14.06 -17.16
N GLY A 76 23.65 13.20 -16.30
CA GLY A 76 24.94 12.56 -16.53
C GLY A 76 26.17 13.48 -16.37
N ASN A 77 26.01 14.66 -15.73
CA ASN A 77 27.11 15.56 -15.41
C ASN A 77 27.11 15.86 -13.91
N ILE A 78 27.32 14.82 -13.10
CA ILE A 78 27.20 14.86 -11.64
C ILE A 78 28.48 15.36 -11.01
N PRO A 79 28.47 16.39 -10.13
CA PRO A 79 29.69 16.82 -9.44
C PRO A 79 30.22 15.69 -8.55
N TYR A 80 31.56 15.66 -8.36
CA TYR A 80 32.13 14.79 -7.35
C TYR A 80 31.58 15.19 -5.98
N LEU A 81 31.10 14.20 -5.24
CA LEU A 81 30.46 14.45 -3.95
C LEU A 81 30.58 13.26 -3.01
N THR A 82 30.37 13.54 -1.74
CA THR A 82 30.13 12.55 -0.71
C THR A 82 28.76 12.81 -0.06
N ILE A 83 28.04 11.73 0.21
CA ILE A 83 26.76 11.76 0.94
C ILE A 83 26.87 10.75 2.09
N HIS A 84 26.37 11.14 3.26
CA HIS A 84 26.03 10.23 4.33
C HIS A 84 24.59 10.51 4.74
N ASP A 85 23.74 9.48 4.71
CA ASP A 85 22.31 9.66 4.92
C ASP A 85 21.67 8.48 5.64
N LYS A 86 20.64 8.80 6.41
CA LYS A 86 19.81 7.86 7.16
C LYS A 86 18.43 8.44 7.28
N PRO A 87 17.36 7.71 6.87
CA PRO A 87 16.01 8.20 7.06
C PRO A 87 15.70 8.52 8.52
N ALA A 88 15.11 9.69 8.77
CA ALA A 88 14.77 10.16 10.12
C ALA A 88 13.67 9.34 10.80
N PHE A 89 12.78 8.71 10.00
CA PHE A 89 11.65 7.90 10.46
C PHE A 89 11.77 6.48 9.92
N SER A 90 11.55 5.50 10.78
CA SER A 90 11.54 4.07 10.41
C SER A 90 10.26 3.68 9.63
N HIS A 91 9.17 4.41 9.79
CA HIS A 91 7.92 4.21 9.06
C HIS A 91 7.65 5.40 8.14
N ARG A 92 7.68 5.17 6.84
CA ARG A 92 7.41 6.18 5.81
C ARG A 92 6.39 5.60 4.83
N GLY A 93 5.11 5.71 5.22
CA GLY A 93 3.97 5.08 4.53
C GLY A 93 3.30 6.00 3.53
N PHE A 94 2.70 5.38 2.52
CA PHE A 94 1.71 5.98 1.63
C PHE A 94 0.53 5.02 1.49
N LEU A 95 -0.67 5.56 1.26
CA LEU A 95 -1.89 4.79 1.10
C LEU A 95 -2.45 4.98 -0.31
N ILE A 96 -2.97 3.91 -0.91
CA ILE A 96 -3.75 3.95 -2.15
C ILE A 96 -5.09 3.26 -1.90
N ASP A 97 -6.18 4.02 -2.08
CA ASP A 97 -7.54 3.51 -2.08
C ASP A 97 -7.91 2.98 -3.47
N CYS A 98 -7.93 1.66 -3.61
CA CYS A 98 -8.30 0.98 -4.84
C CYS A 98 -9.80 0.68 -4.93
N CYS A 99 -10.57 1.01 -3.89
CA CYS A 99 -11.99 0.68 -3.79
C CYS A 99 -12.87 1.75 -4.42
N ARG A 100 -12.64 3.01 -4.07
CA ARG A 100 -13.34 4.13 -4.69
C ARG A 100 -12.88 4.33 -6.13
N HIS A 101 -11.57 4.13 -6.39
CA HIS A 101 -11.01 4.06 -7.75
C HIS A 101 -10.10 2.84 -7.87
N PHE A 102 -10.39 1.99 -8.87
CA PHE A 102 -9.58 0.80 -9.16
C PHE A 102 -8.39 1.19 -10.03
N PHE A 103 -7.18 0.90 -9.56
CA PHE A 103 -5.94 1.07 -10.30
C PHE A 103 -5.46 -0.28 -10.84
N THR A 104 -5.02 -0.32 -12.08
CA THR A 104 -4.39 -1.50 -12.66
C THR A 104 -3.05 -1.81 -11.99
N VAL A 105 -2.56 -3.04 -12.16
CA VAL A 105 -1.24 -3.46 -11.66
C VAL A 105 -0.12 -2.56 -12.18
N GLU A 106 -0.20 -2.15 -13.47
CA GLU A 106 0.77 -1.26 -14.11
C GLU A 106 0.75 0.15 -13.50
N GLU A 107 -0.44 0.68 -13.17
CA GLU A 107 -0.58 1.97 -12.51
C GLU A 107 -0.02 1.92 -11.09
N LEU A 108 -0.35 0.86 -10.34
CA LEU A 108 0.22 0.65 -9.00
C LEU A 108 1.75 0.59 -9.02
N LYS A 109 2.34 -0.15 -9.97
CA LYS A 109 3.80 -0.22 -10.12
C LYS A 109 4.43 1.14 -10.36
N LYS A 110 3.80 2.01 -11.16
CA LYS A 110 4.28 3.39 -11.37
C LYS A 110 4.22 4.23 -10.09
N MET A 111 3.14 4.10 -9.30
CA MET A 111 3.00 4.80 -8.03
C MET A 111 4.02 4.29 -7.00
N ILE A 112 4.24 2.97 -6.94
CA ILE A 112 5.26 2.34 -6.10
C ILE A 112 6.67 2.82 -6.50
N ASP A 113 6.96 2.95 -7.80
CA ASP A 113 8.24 3.50 -8.29
C ASP A 113 8.46 4.94 -7.85
N ALA A 114 7.41 5.76 -7.93
CA ALA A 114 7.45 7.13 -7.46
C ALA A 114 7.65 7.21 -5.94
N ALA A 115 6.94 6.38 -5.17
CA ALA A 115 7.11 6.31 -3.72
C ALA A 115 8.52 5.83 -3.34
N ALA A 116 9.05 4.80 -4.01
CA ALA A 116 10.41 4.31 -3.81
C ALA A 116 11.46 5.40 -4.05
N LEU A 117 11.29 6.23 -5.11
CA LEU A 117 12.20 7.34 -5.41
C LEU A 117 12.35 8.32 -4.24
N PHE A 118 11.28 8.50 -3.45
CA PHE A 118 11.27 9.32 -2.23
C PHE A 118 11.52 8.52 -0.95
N LYS A 119 12.01 7.30 -1.06
CA LYS A 119 12.39 6.41 0.06
C LYS A 119 11.22 6.04 0.99
N PHE A 120 9.99 5.97 0.48
CA PHE A 120 8.90 5.33 1.22
C PHE A 120 9.19 3.84 1.39
N ASN A 121 8.81 3.28 2.54
CA ASN A 121 9.07 1.88 2.88
C ASN A 121 7.83 1.10 3.34
N LYS A 122 6.66 1.73 3.37
CA LYS A 122 5.39 1.08 3.69
C LYS A 122 4.32 1.48 2.66
N PHE A 123 3.71 0.48 2.04
CA PHE A 123 2.57 0.64 1.14
C PHE A 123 1.31 0.13 1.83
N HIS A 124 0.45 1.05 2.25
CA HIS A 124 -0.87 0.74 2.78
C HIS A 124 -1.84 0.58 1.60
N TRP A 125 -2.27 -0.64 1.34
CA TRP A 125 -3.10 -1.01 0.21
C TRP A 125 -4.53 -1.25 0.64
N HIS A 126 -5.41 -0.27 0.40
CA HIS A 126 -6.82 -0.32 0.78
C HIS A 126 -7.62 -1.11 -0.26
N LEU A 127 -8.04 -2.32 0.11
CA LEU A 127 -8.53 -3.34 -0.81
C LEU A 127 -10.03 -3.64 -0.68
N THR A 128 -10.70 -3.21 0.39
CA THR A 128 -12.13 -3.47 0.58
C THR A 128 -12.87 -2.25 1.11
N GLU A 129 -14.09 -2.00 0.57
CA GLU A 129 -14.87 -0.83 0.92
C GLU A 129 -16.34 -0.99 0.48
N ASP A 130 -17.21 -0.07 0.88
CA ASP A 130 -18.61 -0.01 0.46
C ASP A 130 -18.81 0.06 -1.06
N GLN A 131 -17.86 0.69 -1.78
CA GLN A 131 -17.93 0.93 -3.22
C GLN A 131 -17.24 -0.15 -4.05
N GLY A 132 -16.63 -1.15 -3.41
CA GLY A 132 -16.05 -2.28 -4.10
C GLY A 132 -15.13 -3.12 -3.25
N TRP A 133 -15.20 -4.42 -3.44
CA TRP A 133 -14.26 -5.40 -2.95
C TRP A 133 -13.23 -5.72 -4.03
N ARG A 134 -11.93 -5.56 -3.74
CA ARG A 134 -10.88 -5.60 -4.76
C ARG A 134 -9.95 -6.81 -4.67
N MET A 135 -10.14 -7.68 -3.72
CA MET A 135 -9.25 -8.80 -3.43
C MET A 135 -9.93 -10.14 -3.71
N GLU A 136 -9.31 -10.98 -4.56
CA GLU A 136 -9.79 -12.36 -4.76
C GLU A 136 -9.63 -13.18 -3.50
N ILE A 137 -10.74 -13.75 -3.02
CA ILE A 137 -10.79 -14.75 -1.95
C ILE A 137 -11.41 -16.01 -2.55
N LYS A 138 -10.62 -17.05 -2.74
CA LYS A 138 -11.05 -18.27 -3.45
C LYS A 138 -12.20 -18.99 -2.75
N LYS A 139 -12.22 -18.95 -1.41
CA LYS A 139 -13.31 -19.52 -0.62
C LYS A 139 -14.62 -18.75 -0.78
N TYR A 140 -14.55 -17.47 -1.15
CA TYR A 140 -15.70 -16.57 -1.27
C TYR A 140 -15.76 -15.84 -2.62
N PRO A 141 -15.97 -16.55 -3.75
CA PRO A 141 -15.84 -16.00 -5.09
C PRO A 141 -16.82 -14.85 -5.38
N LEU A 142 -18.00 -14.84 -4.74
CA LEU A 142 -18.97 -13.76 -4.96
C LEU A 142 -18.45 -12.38 -4.50
N LEU A 143 -17.43 -12.33 -3.64
CA LEU A 143 -16.81 -11.06 -3.24
C LEU A 143 -16.27 -10.29 -4.47
N THR A 144 -15.68 -11.00 -5.43
CA THR A 144 -15.17 -10.39 -6.67
C THR A 144 -16.18 -10.46 -7.81
N GLU A 145 -16.98 -11.52 -7.92
CA GLU A 145 -17.99 -11.63 -8.97
C GLU A 145 -19.09 -10.56 -8.85
N LYS A 146 -19.54 -10.24 -7.62
CA LYS A 146 -20.59 -9.26 -7.33
C LYS A 146 -20.05 -8.00 -6.64
N GLY A 147 -19.27 -8.21 -5.57
CA GLY A 147 -18.82 -7.11 -4.71
C GLY A 147 -17.81 -6.18 -5.38
N SER A 148 -17.15 -6.60 -6.46
CA SER A 148 -16.21 -5.74 -7.19
C SER A 148 -16.87 -4.76 -8.15
N GLN A 149 -18.18 -4.87 -8.39
CA GLN A 149 -18.89 -4.14 -9.44
C GLN A 149 -19.90 -3.16 -8.85
N ARG A 150 -19.97 -1.94 -9.37
CA ARG A 150 -21.04 -0.97 -9.08
C ARG A 150 -21.64 -0.44 -10.39
N PRO A 151 -22.96 -0.11 -10.41
CA PRO A 151 -23.65 0.25 -11.67
C PRO A 151 -23.22 1.61 -12.24
N TYR A 152 -22.74 2.52 -11.39
CA TYR A 152 -22.26 3.85 -11.75
C TYR A 152 -21.40 4.42 -10.61
N SER A 153 -20.80 5.58 -10.82
CA SER A 153 -20.02 6.29 -9.79
C SER A 153 -20.53 7.72 -9.60
N ASN A 154 -20.73 8.14 -8.35
CA ASN A 154 -21.15 9.50 -7.99
C ASN A 154 -20.40 9.99 -6.74
N PHE A 155 -19.23 10.58 -6.92
CA PHE A 155 -18.39 11.10 -5.84
C PHE A 155 -18.37 12.63 -5.86
N GLY A 156 -19.52 13.23 -5.53
CA GLY A 156 -19.67 14.67 -5.48
C GLY A 156 -19.59 15.32 -6.87
N ARG A 157 -18.45 15.89 -7.23
CA ARG A 157 -18.25 16.53 -8.55
C ARG A 157 -17.95 15.53 -9.68
N TYR A 158 -17.63 14.29 -9.34
CA TYR A 158 -17.38 13.22 -10.31
C TYR A 158 -18.61 12.33 -10.44
N TYR A 159 -19.18 12.30 -11.64
CA TYR A 159 -20.28 11.40 -12.00
C TYR A 159 -19.94 10.66 -13.29
N ASP A 160 -20.04 9.33 -13.26
CA ASP A 160 -19.96 8.48 -14.45
C ASP A 160 -21.13 7.49 -14.40
N SER A 161 -21.98 7.51 -15.42
CA SER A 161 -23.16 6.64 -15.54
C SER A 161 -22.84 5.20 -15.95
N LYS A 162 -21.59 4.90 -16.24
CA LYS A 162 -21.16 3.56 -16.69
C LYS A 162 -20.91 2.63 -15.50
N PRO A 163 -21.16 1.32 -15.67
CA PRO A 163 -20.69 0.32 -14.72
C PRO A 163 -19.20 0.45 -14.48
N TYR A 164 -18.80 0.29 -13.23
CA TYR A 164 -17.40 0.44 -12.80
C TYR A 164 -17.01 -0.69 -11.87
N GLY A 165 -15.85 -1.29 -12.10
CA GLY A 165 -15.36 -2.37 -11.27
C GLY A 165 -13.95 -2.78 -11.62
N GLY A 166 -13.50 -3.82 -10.95
CA GLY A 166 -12.18 -4.43 -11.06
C GLY A 166 -11.80 -5.09 -9.74
N PHE A 167 -10.89 -6.05 -9.81
CA PHE A 167 -10.30 -6.69 -8.63
C PHE A 167 -8.93 -7.23 -9.01
N TYR A 168 -8.15 -7.58 -8.00
CA TYR A 168 -6.86 -8.23 -8.15
C TYR A 168 -7.00 -9.72 -7.86
N THR A 169 -6.49 -10.56 -8.75
CA THR A 169 -6.29 -11.98 -8.49
C THR A 169 -5.21 -12.17 -7.42
N GLN A 170 -5.20 -13.33 -6.77
CA GLN A 170 -4.14 -13.63 -5.78
C GLN A 170 -2.74 -13.57 -6.40
N GLU A 171 -2.60 -13.94 -7.67
CA GLU A 171 -1.32 -13.90 -8.37
C GLU A 171 -0.88 -12.44 -8.66
N GLU A 172 -1.81 -11.55 -9.04
CA GLU A 172 -1.51 -10.13 -9.20
C GLU A 172 -1.13 -9.47 -7.88
N MET A 173 -1.78 -9.84 -6.77
CA MET A 173 -1.41 -9.34 -5.45
C MET A 173 -0.02 -9.80 -5.03
N LYS A 174 0.33 -11.06 -5.25
CA LYS A 174 1.69 -11.59 -5.00
C LYS A 174 2.74 -10.90 -5.87
N ASP A 175 2.42 -10.59 -7.13
CA ASP A 175 3.32 -9.84 -8.02
C ASP A 175 3.60 -8.43 -7.49
N ILE A 176 2.59 -7.72 -6.99
CA ILE A 176 2.76 -6.41 -6.35
C ILE A 176 3.59 -6.52 -5.06
N VAL A 177 3.32 -7.53 -4.22
CA VAL A 177 4.09 -7.77 -2.99
C VAL A 177 5.58 -8.00 -3.31
N GLU A 178 5.88 -8.85 -4.29
CA GLU A 178 7.25 -9.12 -4.72
C GLU A 178 7.90 -7.88 -5.37
N TYR A 179 7.13 -7.10 -6.12
CA TYR A 179 7.60 -5.84 -6.70
C TYR A 179 8.00 -4.82 -5.62
N CYS A 180 7.19 -4.70 -4.57
CA CYS A 180 7.48 -3.87 -3.39
C CYS A 180 8.70 -4.38 -2.63
N ARG A 181 8.78 -5.70 -2.38
CA ARG A 181 9.91 -6.35 -1.68
C ARG A 181 11.25 -6.04 -2.32
N LYS A 182 11.34 -6.07 -3.67
CA LYS A 182 12.56 -5.71 -4.42
C LYS A 182 13.01 -4.25 -4.17
N LYS A 183 12.08 -3.39 -3.74
CA LYS A 183 12.33 -1.97 -3.43
C LYS A 183 12.44 -1.70 -1.92
N SER A 184 12.43 -2.75 -1.10
CA SER A 184 12.38 -2.66 0.37
C SER A 184 11.16 -1.89 0.87
N ILE A 185 10.01 -2.09 0.22
CA ILE A 185 8.70 -1.57 0.63
C ILE A 185 7.86 -2.75 1.13
N ASP A 186 7.42 -2.69 2.38
CA ASP A 186 6.47 -3.65 2.92
C ASP A 186 5.04 -3.24 2.55
N VAL A 187 4.22 -4.24 2.20
CA VAL A 187 2.79 -4.03 1.89
C VAL A 187 1.97 -4.32 3.13
N ILE A 188 1.14 -3.36 3.53
CA ILE A 188 0.15 -3.47 4.60
C ILE A 188 -1.22 -3.50 3.93
N PRO A 189 -1.85 -4.69 3.73
CA PRO A 189 -3.18 -4.77 3.15
C PRO A 189 -4.22 -4.32 4.16
N GLU A 190 -5.28 -3.68 3.68
CA GLU A 190 -6.43 -3.31 4.50
C GLU A 190 -7.68 -4.04 4.08
N ILE A 191 -8.37 -4.60 5.09
CA ILE A 191 -9.72 -5.12 5.02
C ILE A 191 -10.60 -4.35 6.01
N GLU A 192 -11.75 -3.84 5.56
CA GLU A 192 -12.66 -3.08 6.39
C GLU A 192 -13.58 -3.97 7.24
N ILE A 193 -13.50 -3.80 8.56
CA ILE A 193 -14.28 -4.53 9.57
C ILE A 193 -14.63 -3.58 10.72
N PRO A 194 -15.87 -3.51 11.18
CA PRO A 194 -17.10 -4.12 10.67
C PRO A 194 -17.86 -3.18 9.72
N GLY A 195 -17.46 -1.92 9.64
CA GLY A 195 -18.00 -0.88 8.77
C GLY A 195 -17.53 -1.05 7.33
N HIS A 196 -17.91 -0.12 6.47
CA HIS A 196 -17.46 -0.06 5.07
C HIS A 196 -17.56 -1.40 4.33
N SER A 197 -18.60 -2.17 4.62
CA SER A 197 -18.77 -3.56 4.22
C SER A 197 -19.89 -3.78 3.20
N SER A 198 -20.48 -2.72 2.60
CA SER A 198 -21.65 -2.88 1.72
C SER A 198 -21.35 -3.79 0.51
N ALA A 199 -20.13 -3.73 -0.06
CA ALA A 199 -19.76 -4.62 -1.16
C ALA A 199 -19.68 -6.10 -0.72
N CYS A 200 -19.16 -6.36 0.48
CA CYS A 200 -19.17 -7.68 1.10
C CYS A 200 -20.60 -8.16 1.36
N LEU A 201 -21.44 -7.31 1.93
CA LEU A 201 -22.83 -7.62 2.26
C LEU A 201 -23.72 -7.75 1.01
N HIS A 202 -23.35 -7.12 -0.11
CA HIS A 202 -23.99 -7.38 -1.40
C HIS A 202 -23.72 -8.81 -1.87
N ALA A 203 -22.50 -9.29 -1.71
CA ALA A 203 -22.11 -10.64 -2.08
C ALA A 203 -22.68 -11.69 -1.12
N TYR A 204 -22.65 -11.42 0.19
CA TYR A 204 -23.04 -12.33 1.27
C TYR A 204 -23.95 -11.65 2.29
N PRO A 205 -25.24 -11.42 1.96
CA PRO A 205 -26.17 -10.67 2.79
C PRO A 205 -26.40 -11.26 4.19
N HIS A 206 -26.27 -12.57 4.35
CA HIS A 206 -26.45 -13.27 5.63
C HIS A 206 -25.45 -12.82 6.71
N LEU A 207 -24.31 -12.23 6.31
CA LEU A 207 -23.31 -11.67 7.24
C LEU A 207 -23.78 -10.37 7.91
N SER A 208 -24.83 -9.71 7.40
CA SER A 208 -25.42 -8.51 8.03
C SER A 208 -26.37 -8.88 9.17
N CYS A 209 -26.68 -7.90 10.02
CA CYS A 209 -27.70 -8.06 11.07
C CYS A 209 -29.11 -8.37 10.51
N THR A 210 -29.42 -7.82 9.32
CA THR A 210 -30.75 -7.94 8.71
C THR A 210 -30.90 -9.16 7.81
N GLY A 211 -29.78 -9.72 7.32
CA GLY A 211 -29.76 -10.77 6.29
C GLY A 211 -30.28 -10.31 4.92
N LYS A 212 -30.57 -9.02 4.77
CA LYS A 212 -31.10 -8.45 3.52
C LYS A 212 -29.96 -8.00 2.62
N GLU A 213 -30.15 -8.16 1.31
CA GLU A 213 -29.24 -7.65 0.31
C GLU A 213 -29.14 -6.10 0.40
N VAL A 214 -27.91 -5.60 0.32
CA VAL A 214 -27.60 -4.17 0.18
C VAL A 214 -26.85 -3.96 -1.15
N PRO A 215 -27.04 -2.82 -1.83
CA PRO A 215 -26.30 -2.56 -3.06
C PRO A 215 -24.84 -2.21 -2.77
N VAL A 216 -23.94 -2.54 -3.69
CA VAL A 216 -22.60 -1.93 -3.72
C VAL A 216 -22.80 -0.42 -3.87
N ARG A 217 -22.15 0.36 -3.00
CA ARG A 217 -22.38 1.82 -2.95
C ARG A 217 -21.75 2.52 -4.15
N THR A 218 -22.42 3.55 -4.59
CA THR A 218 -22.00 4.34 -5.76
C THR A 218 -21.49 5.73 -5.40
N HIS A 219 -21.53 6.07 -4.10
CA HIS A 219 -21.16 7.38 -3.54
C HIS A 219 -20.47 7.21 -2.20
N ALA A 220 -19.76 8.25 -1.76
CA ALA A 220 -19.17 8.30 -0.43
C ALA A 220 -20.24 8.47 0.65
N GLY A 221 -20.00 7.95 1.84
CA GLY A 221 -20.90 8.09 2.98
C GLY A 221 -20.65 7.05 4.06
N ILE A 222 -21.30 7.22 5.21
CA ILE A 222 -21.29 6.27 6.32
C ILE A 222 -22.61 5.50 6.30
N PHE A 223 -22.53 4.17 6.13
CA PHE A 223 -23.72 3.34 5.95
C PHE A 223 -23.99 2.47 7.18
N LYS A 224 -25.30 2.29 7.49
CA LYS A 224 -25.72 1.55 8.69
C LYS A 224 -25.60 0.04 8.55
N ASP A 225 -25.51 -0.47 7.32
CA ASP A 225 -25.40 -1.89 7.05
C ASP A 225 -23.93 -2.32 7.15
N ILE A 226 -23.61 -2.92 8.30
CA ILE A 226 -22.26 -3.37 8.68
C ILE A 226 -22.30 -4.86 9.04
N LEU A 227 -21.14 -5.51 9.16
CA LEU A 227 -21.03 -6.90 9.58
C LEU A 227 -21.64 -7.10 10.96
N CYS A 228 -22.34 -8.24 11.15
CA CYS A 228 -23.03 -8.56 12.39
C CYS A 228 -22.07 -9.13 13.44
N ALA A 229 -21.76 -8.39 14.48
CA ALA A 229 -20.89 -8.83 15.57
C ALA A 229 -21.46 -9.97 16.41
N GLY A 230 -22.75 -10.26 16.30
CA GLY A 230 -23.40 -11.31 17.10
C GLY A 230 -23.52 -12.67 16.42
N LYS A 231 -23.06 -12.83 15.17
CA LYS A 231 -23.15 -14.08 14.40
C LYS A 231 -21.78 -14.76 14.31
N GLU A 232 -21.71 -16.02 14.69
CA GLU A 232 -20.46 -16.82 14.61
C GLU A 232 -19.98 -17.00 13.17
N GLU A 233 -20.90 -17.13 12.21
CA GLU A 233 -20.58 -17.24 10.78
C GLU A 233 -19.83 -16.02 10.22
N VAL A 234 -19.96 -14.83 10.85
CA VAL A 234 -19.15 -13.65 10.49
C VAL A 234 -17.70 -13.84 10.89
N TYR A 235 -17.46 -14.39 12.07
CA TYR A 235 -16.09 -14.68 12.53
C TYR A 235 -15.45 -15.77 11.67
N GLU A 236 -16.18 -16.85 11.33
CA GLU A 236 -15.70 -17.86 10.41
C GLU A 236 -15.34 -17.28 9.04
N PHE A 237 -16.20 -16.39 8.50
CA PHE A 237 -15.93 -15.67 7.26
C PHE A 237 -14.63 -14.86 7.37
N LEU A 238 -14.48 -14.06 8.42
CA LEU A 238 -13.31 -13.20 8.62
C LEU A 238 -12.02 -14.01 8.79
N PHE A 239 -12.04 -15.10 9.57
CA PHE A 239 -10.88 -15.97 9.70
C PHE A 239 -10.45 -16.56 8.37
N ASN A 240 -11.39 -17.06 7.57
CA ASN A 240 -11.08 -17.61 6.24
C ASN A 240 -10.52 -16.55 5.28
N VAL A 241 -11.00 -15.29 5.34
CA VAL A 241 -10.46 -14.19 4.55
C VAL A 241 -9.05 -13.86 5.01
N ILE A 242 -8.81 -13.72 6.32
CA ILE A 242 -7.50 -13.40 6.88
C ILE A 242 -6.49 -14.53 6.59
N ASP A 243 -6.91 -15.79 6.64
CA ASP A 243 -6.04 -16.93 6.30
C ASP A 243 -5.54 -16.84 4.84
N GLU A 244 -6.42 -16.52 3.88
CA GLU A 244 -5.99 -16.31 2.49
C GLU A 244 -5.12 -15.06 2.34
N MET A 245 -5.41 -13.99 3.08
CA MET A 245 -4.59 -12.76 3.09
C MET A 245 -3.17 -13.04 3.60
N THR A 246 -3.03 -13.73 4.71
CA THR A 246 -1.70 -14.04 5.28
C THR A 246 -0.84 -14.91 4.37
N ALA A 247 -1.46 -15.72 3.51
CA ALA A 247 -0.75 -16.49 2.48
C ALA A 247 -0.25 -15.64 1.30
N ILE A 248 -0.79 -14.43 1.12
CA ILE A 248 -0.44 -13.49 0.05
C ILE A 248 0.52 -12.41 0.57
N PHE A 249 0.24 -11.86 1.75
CA PHE A 249 0.93 -10.73 2.35
C PHE A 249 1.79 -11.19 3.54
N PRO A 250 3.10 -11.37 3.33
CA PRO A 250 4.01 -11.88 4.37
C PRO A 250 4.47 -10.80 5.36
N GLY A 251 3.95 -9.59 5.26
CA GLY A 251 4.28 -8.47 6.14
C GLY A 251 3.83 -8.70 7.59
N GLU A 252 4.36 -7.90 8.50
CA GLU A 252 4.09 -8.01 9.94
C GLU A 252 2.68 -7.53 10.32
N TYR A 253 2.06 -6.69 9.48
CA TYR A 253 0.80 -6.02 9.79
C TYR A 253 -0.25 -6.26 8.71
N ILE A 254 -1.49 -6.47 9.16
CA ILE A 254 -2.72 -6.34 8.39
C ILE A 254 -3.54 -5.23 9.04
N HIS A 255 -3.99 -4.25 8.28
CA HIS A 255 -4.89 -3.22 8.75
C HIS A 255 -6.34 -3.73 8.66
N ILE A 256 -7.11 -3.59 9.72
CA ILE A 256 -8.48 -4.12 9.80
C ILE A 256 -9.56 -3.03 9.70
N GLY A 257 -9.20 -1.81 9.35
CA GLY A 257 -10.09 -0.67 9.33
C GLY A 257 -10.61 -0.31 10.72
N GLY A 258 -11.91 -0.28 10.88
CA GLY A 258 -12.57 -0.13 12.17
C GLY A 258 -13.20 1.23 12.40
N ASP A 259 -13.04 2.14 11.44
CA ASP A 259 -13.63 3.47 11.47
C ASP A 259 -15.12 3.46 11.07
N GLU A 260 -15.77 4.56 11.37
CA GLU A 260 -17.13 4.92 10.94
C GLU A 260 -18.16 3.79 11.01
N ALA A 261 -18.11 2.92 12.03
CA ALA A 261 -19.02 1.79 12.21
C ALA A 261 -20.27 2.15 13.02
N PRO A 262 -21.44 2.50 12.38
CA PRO A 262 -22.65 2.84 13.08
C PRO A 262 -23.25 1.63 13.79
N LYS A 263 -23.59 1.77 15.07
CA LYS A 263 -24.11 0.67 15.90
C LYS A 263 -25.62 0.52 15.86
N ASP A 264 -26.32 1.24 14.97
CA ASP A 264 -27.78 1.23 14.85
C ASP A 264 -28.31 -0.20 14.65
N ARG A 265 -27.77 -0.92 13.66
CA ARG A 265 -28.21 -2.30 13.38
C ARG A 265 -27.89 -3.27 14.51
N TRP A 266 -26.77 -3.09 15.21
CA TRP A 266 -26.40 -3.94 16.34
C TRP A 266 -27.37 -3.78 17.52
N LYS A 267 -27.83 -2.55 17.80
CA LYS A 267 -28.78 -2.26 18.90
C LYS A 267 -30.12 -2.97 18.70
N GLU A 268 -30.53 -3.16 17.44
CA GLU A 268 -31.79 -3.80 17.08
C GLU A 268 -31.64 -5.32 16.84
N CYS A 269 -30.43 -5.82 16.67
CA CYS A 269 -30.15 -7.20 16.28
C CYS A 269 -30.21 -8.16 17.47
N PRO A 270 -31.04 -9.22 17.43
CA PRO A 270 -31.12 -10.21 18.52
C PRO A 270 -29.79 -10.92 18.78
N HIS A 271 -29.02 -11.20 17.72
CA HIS A 271 -27.71 -11.87 17.82
C HIS A 271 -26.69 -10.96 18.54
N CYS A 272 -26.58 -9.69 18.12
CA CYS A 272 -25.69 -8.72 18.78
C CYS A 272 -26.09 -8.47 20.24
N ASN A 273 -27.40 -8.33 20.51
CA ASN A 273 -27.92 -8.14 21.88
C ASN A 273 -27.64 -9.34 22.78
N ARG A 274 -27.68 -10.59 22.24
CA ARG A 274 -27.29 -11.78 22.99
C ARG A 274 -25.79 -11.74 23.31
N LYS A 275 -24.94 -11.50 22.32
CA LYS A 275 -23.48 -11.42 22.48
C LYS A 275 -23.07 -10.34 23.51
N MET A 276 -23.71 -9.16 23.49
CA MET A 276 -23.46 -8.12 24.50
C MET A 276 -23.85 -8.51 25.92
N ARG A 277 -24.80 -9.44 26.12
CA ARG A 277 -25.14 -9.93 27.46
C ARG A 277 -24.23 -11.06 27.95
N GLU A 278 -23.54 -11.72 27.04
CA GLU A 278 -22.59 -12.79 27.33
C GLU A 278 -21.18 -12.25 27.69
N LEU A 279 -20.86 -11.02 27.26
CA LEU A 279 -19.62 -10.29 27.56
C LEU A 279 -19.76 -9.41 28.81
#